data_8a9a1548d74a0e82f18a988d0a550104
#
_entry.id   8a9a1548d74a0e82f18a988d0a550104
#
_cell.length_a   1.000
_cell.length_b   1.000
_cell.length_c   1.000
_cell.angle_alpha   90.00
_cell.angle_beta   90.00
_cell.angle_gamma   90.00
#
_symmetry.space_group_name_H-M   'P 1'
#
loop_
_entity.id
_entity.type
_entity.pdbx_description
1 polymer ?
#
loop_
_entity_poly.entity_id
_entity_poly.type
_entity_poly.pdbx_seq_one_letter_code
_entity_poly.pdbx_strand_id
1 'polypeptide(L)'
;MTDRCMFPDSLLTRLLAGPVLALVLCLGLAPQSAAAQSSTDGSLYSRFGVGELRSFPSSQLEAMGGGGTGTLSLNYLNHDNPASWGYQVLTRASAGFRYENVLIEDGAGNSSQLQGGTLNSVELSFPLLSRQLGLAFSFSPYSRMNYNVQRTGELTDSPLADEPVPFQTNIQGSGGLQQVRGGLGYRVTDNLSIGANASMVFGILEQGRETLFGGGSGLEGTNQVDATRLRGFTGTLGAIYALENVATSDDLLSFGASFTLPTRLTGELVETVGFSLDRDTLRTQPDRHIDLPFRAQAGGAYQPNDRWYFVADALYEPWTSFESTFQNFPVGGEMNDRWRVSAGAEVTPAGTDDLASFFRRSSYRLGGYVDTGYATPVGTTDITTTALTGGVSLPTITGGTRLDLSFSVGRRGTTADGLVRDTFYTVSATLNIGERWFLRRQLR
;
A
#
# COMPACT_ATOMS: atom_id res chain seq x y z
N MET A 1 29.42 22.48 -51.09
CA MET A 1 29.58 21.02 -50.98
C MET A 1 30.16 20.73 -49.61
N THR A 2 29.33 20.48 -48.62
CA THR A 2 29.71 19.88 -47.32
C THR A 2 28.47 19.15 -46.83
N ASP A 3 28.47 17.83 -47.08
CA ASP A 3 27.45 16.88 -46.64
C ASP A 3 27.52 16.77 -45.13
N ARG A 4 26.42 17.12 -44.45
CA ARG A 4 26.18 16.75 -43.07
C ARG A 4 25.47 15.39 -43.05
N CYS A 5 26.19 14.34 -42.64
CA CYS A 5 25.61 13.08 -42.30
C CYS A 5 24.62 13.27 -41.11
N MET A 6 23.34 13.20 -41.45
CA MET A 6 22.26 13.09 -40.46
C MET A 6 22.15 11.62 -40.05
N PHE A 7 22.67 11.28 -38.86
CA PHE A 7 22.35 10.00 -38.22
C PHE A 7 20.94 10.12 -37.62
N PRO A 8 20.03 9.20 -37.89
CA PRO A 8 18.70 9.26 -37.33
C PRO A 8 18.74 8.79 -35.86
N ASP A 9 18.42 9.71 -34.94
CA ASP A 9 18.30 9.47 -33.49
C ASP A 9 17.30 8.34 -33.12
N SER A 10 16.56 7.83 -34.09
CA SER A 10 15.57 6.77 -33.91
C SER A 10 16.16 5.36 -33.68
N LEU A 11 17.44 5.13 -34.03
CA LEU A 11 18.08 3.81 -33.86
C LEU A 11 18.59 3.58 -32.44
N LEU A 12 19.14 4.61 -31.79
CA LEU A 12 19.63 4.52 -30.40
C LEU A 12 18.48 4.37 -29.39
N THR A 13 17.33 5.02 -29.63
CA THR A 13 16.14 4.91 -28.79
C THR A 13 15.43 3.56 -28.92
N ARG A 14 15.47 2.94 -30.10
CA ARG A 14 14.97 1.56 -30.31
C ARG A 14 15.89 0.50 -29.69
N LEU A 15 17.21 0.76 -29.64
CA LEU A 15 18.19 -0.14 -29.02
C LEU A 15 18.13 -0.16 -27.47
N LEU A 16 17.68 0.93 -26.82
CA LEU A 16 17.54 0.99 -25.36
C LEU A 16 16.15 0.59 -24.86
N ALA A 17 15.09 0.77 -25.65
CA ALA A 17 13.73 0.34 -25.26
C ALA A 17 13.57 -1.19 -25.29
N GLY A 18 14.26 -1.89 -26.19
CA GLY A 18 14.25 -3.33 -26.29
C GLY A 18 14.81 -4.04 -25.04
N PRO A 19 16.00 -3.71 -24.56
CA PRO A 19 16.58 -4.37 -23.38
C PRO A 19 15.87 -4.03 -22.06
N VAL A 20 15.29 -2.84 -21.91
CA VAL A 20 14.51 -2.49 -20.71
C VAL A 20 13.19 -3.25 -20.68
N LEU A 21 12.50 -3.36 -21.80
CA LEU A 21 11.28 -4.19 -21.91
C LEU A 21 11.62 -5.68 -21.77
N ALA A 22 12.74 -6.15 -22.31
CA ALA A 22 13.22 -7.52 -22.15
C ALA A 22 13.64 -7.81 -20.69
N LEU A 23 14.26 -6.85 -19.99
CA LEU A 23 14.62 -6.99 -18.57
C LEU A 23 13.38 -7.07 -17.68
N VAL A 24 12.34 -6.29 -17.94
CA VAL A 24 11.05 -6.35 -17.23
C VAL A 24 10.30 -7.65 -17.55
N LEU A 25 10.33 -8.12 -18.80
CA LEU A 25 9.78 -9.43 -19.19
C LEU A 25 10.60 -10.61 -18.62
N CYS A 26 11.93 -10.53 -18.59
CA CYS A 26 12.79 -11.58 -18.01
C CYS A 26 12.65 -11.68 -16.49
N LEU A 27 12.41 -10.57 -15.78
CA LEU A 27 12.09 -10.59 -14.35
C LEU A 27 10.71 -11.20 -14.07
N GLY A 28 9.77 -11.13 -15.03
CA GLY A 28 8.44 -11.76 -14.94
C GLY A 28 8.38 -13.22 -15.41
N LEU A 29 9.38 -13.70 -16.15
CA LEU A 29 9.42 -15.05 -16.75
C LEU A 29 10.48 -15.97 -16.14
N ALA A 30 11.18 -15.56 -15.07
CA ALA A 30 11.98 -16.51 -14.32
C ALA A 30 11.03 -17.62 -13.86
N PRO A 31 11.27 -18.91 -14.22
CA PRO A 31 10.45 -20.01 -13.74
C PRO A 31 10.62 -20.09 -12.23
N GLN A 32 9.71 -19.46 -11.52
CA GLN A 32 9.53 -19.75 -10.12
C GLN A 32 9.01 -21.18 -10.10
N SER A 33 9.85 -22.10 -9.67
CA SER A 33 9.41 -23.42 -9.26
C SER A 33 8.16 -23.17 -8.39
N ALA A 34 7.01 -23.60 -8.89
CA ALA A 34 5.75 -23.60 -8.16
C ALA A 34 5.80 -24.69 -7.09
N ALA A 35 6.74 -24.57 -6.15
CA ALA A 35 6.49 -25.02 -4.80
C ALA A 35 5.42 -24.04 -4.29
N ALA A 36 4.33 -24.58 -3.75
CA ALA A 36 3.38 -23.81 -2.96
C ALA A 36 4.18 -23.20 -1.79
N GLN A 37 4.88 -22.11 -2.05
CA GLN A 37 5.52 -21.31 -1.04
C GLN A 37 4.36 -20.63 -0.34
N SER A 38 4.10 -21.05 0.88
CA SER A 38 3.46 -20.19 1.86
C SER A 38 4.15 -18.83 1.70
N SER A 39 3.40 -17.80 1.33
CA SER A 39 3.94 -16.45 1.15
C SER A 39 4.66 -16.06 2.45
N THR A 40 5.97 -15.92 2.39
CA THR A 40 6.83 -15.70 3.56
C THR A 40 7.11 -14.21 3.78
N ASP A 41 6.36 -13.34 3.13
CA ASP A 41 6.48 -11.90 3.26
C ASP A 41 5.45 -11.34 4.23
N GLY A 42 5.83 -10.38 5.05
CA GLY A 42 4.92 -9.70 5.98
C GLY A 42 5.61 -9.24 7.25
N SER A 43 4.81 -8.90 8.24
CA SER A 43 5.25 -8.44 9.54
C SER A 43 4.52 -9.21 10.62
N LEU A 44 5.21 -9.51 11.72
CA LEU A 44 4.56 -10.10 12.90
C LEU A 44 3.41 -9.20 13.43
N TYR A 45 3.52 -7.90 13.22
CA TYR A 45 2.49 -6.93 13.59
C TYR A 45 1.23 -6.98 12.72
N SER A 46 1.28 -7.65 11.57
CA SER A 46 0.08 -7.92 10.76
C SER A 46 -0.89 -8.92 11.40
N ARG A 47 -0.52 -9.52 12.52
CA ARG A 47 -1.35 -10.41 13.35
C ARG A 47 -2.53 -9.69 14.00
N PHE A 48 -2.40 -8.38 14.27
CA PHE A 48 -3.37 -7.63 15.04
C PHE A 48 -4.42 -6.96 14.15
N GLY A 49 -5.63 -6.79 14.70
CA GLY A 49 -6.71 -6.10 14.03
C GLY A 49 -7.08 -6.72 12.68
N VAL A 50 -7.16 -5.90 11.66
CA VAL A 50 -7.44 -6.30 10.28
C VAL A 50 -6.17 -6.53 9.43
N GLY A 51 -5.01 -6.64 10.08
CA GLY A 51 -3.72 -6.77 9.44
C GLY A 51 -3.00 -5.43 9.23
N GLU A 52 -1.85 -5.46 8.58
CA GLU A 52 -1.09 -4.26 8.24
C GLU A 52 -1.84 -3.43 7.19
N LEU A 53 -2.17 -2.18 7.52
CA LEU A 53 -2.86 -1.27 6.62
C LEU A 53 -1.94 -0.83 5.48
N ARG A 54 -2.43 -0.92 4.24
CA ARG A 54 -1.70 -0.51 3.04
C ARG A 54 -2.00 0.95 2.71
N SER A 55 -0.99 1.80 2.83
CA SER A 55 -1.14 3.25 2.79
C SER A 55 -0.68 3.91 1.49
N PHE A 56 0.05 3.18 0.61
CA PHE A 56 0.70 3.78 -0.56
C PHE A 56 0.33 3.05 -1.85
N PRO A 57 -0.76 3.45 -2.51
CA PRO A 57 -1.15 2.82 -3.77
C PRO A 57 -0.26 3.20 -4.96
N SER A 58 0.54 4.28 -4.88
CA SER A 58 1.42 4.69 -5.96
C SER A 58 2.87 4.89 -5.52
N SER A 59 3.82 4.49 -6.36
CA SER A 59 5.25 4.67 -6.12
C SER A 59 5.65 6.14 -6.01
N GLN A 60 4.92 7.05 -6.69
CA GLN A 60 5.20 8.48 -6.62
C GLN A 60 4.95 9.04 -5.22
N LEU A 61 3.78 8.72 -4.63
CA LEU A 61 3.43 9.16 -3.28
C LEU A 61 4.34 8.47 -2.26
N GLU A 62 4.60 7.17 -2.40
CA GLU A 62 5.52 6.44 -1.54
C GLU A 62 6.90 7.09 -1.49
N ALA A 63 7.45 7.48 -2.64
CA ALA A 63 8.75 8.13 -2.74
C ALA A 63 8.83 9.50 -2.03
N MET A 64 7.69 10.15 -1.79
CA MET A 64 7.57 11.42 -1.05
C MET A 64 7.04 11.23 0.38
N GLY A 65 7.23 10.04 0.98
CA GLY A 65 6.74 9.74 2.33
C GLY A 65 5.24 9.47 2.42
N GLY A 66 4.53 9.50 1.29
CA GLY A 66 3.08 9.31 1.22
C GLY A 66 2.27 10.60 1.30
N GLY A 67 2.90 11.75 1.21
CA GLY A 67 2.22 13.04 1.12
C GLY A 67 1.45 13.17 -0.20
N GLY A 68 0.13 13.35 -0.12
CA GLY A 68 -0.70 13.37 -1.31
C GLY A 68 -2.00 14.16 -1.17
N THR A 69 -2.45 14.44 0.04
CA THR A 69 -3.79 14.99 0.28
C THR A 69 -4.01 16.35 -0.40
N GLY A 70 -2.98 17.20 -0.44
CA GLY A 70 -2.99 18.50 -1.15
C GLY A 70 -2.46 18.44 -2.58
N THR A 71 -2.05 17.29 -3.06
CA THR A 71 -1.30 17.18 -4.31
C THR A 71 -2.19 17.28 -5.55
N LEU A 72 -1.81 18.18 -6.44
CA LEU A 72 -2.35 18.32 -7.78
C LEU A 72 -1.32 17.83 -8.79
N SER A 73 -1.49 16.61 -9.30
CA SER A 73 -0.57 16.03 -10.27
C SER A 73 -1.25 15.74 -11.61
N LEU A 74 -0.58 16.12 -12.67
CA LEU A 74 -0.95 15.73 -14.04
C LEU A 74 -0.30 14.40 -14.45
N ASN A 75 0.59 13.83 -13.65
CA ASN A 75 1.41 12.69 -14.01
C ASN A 75 0.93 11.35 -13.41
N TYR A 76 0.14 11.38 -12.34
CA TYR A 76 -0.39 10.20 -11.67
C TYR A 76 -1.76 10.49 -11.02
N LEU A 77 -2.51 9.44 -10.70
CA LEU A 77 -3.76 9.56 -9.99
C LEU A 77 -3.49 9.66 -8.49
N ASN A 78 -4.05 10.68 -7.85
CA ASN A 78 -4.01 10.81 -6.40
C ASN A 78 -5.22 10.08 -5.78
N HIS A 79 -4.97 9.05 -4.98
CA HIS A 79 -5.99 8.25 -4.32
C HIS A 79 -6.45 8.81 -2.98
N ASP A 80 -5.61 9.62 -2.33
CA ASP A 80 -5.87 10.10 -0.99
C ASP A 80 -6.94 11.20 -0.97
N ASN A 81 -7.08 11.93 -2.10
CA ASN A 81 -8.07 12.98 -2.22
C ASN A 81 -8.77 12.97 -3.59
N PRO A 82 -10.05 12.55 -3.67
CA PRO A 82 -10.79 12.50 -4.94
C PRO A 82 -11.01 13.90 -5.58
N ALA A 83 -10.86 15.00 -4.84
CA ALA A 83 -10.94 16.35 -5.39
C ALA A 83 -9.86 16.62 -6.46
N SER A 84 -8.70 15.97 -6.38
CA SER A 84 -7.61 16.11 -7.36
C SER A 84 -8.02 15.63 -8.76
N TRP A 85 -9.01 14.76 -8.88
CA TRP A 85 -9.44 14.18 -10.16
C TRP A 85 -10.09 15.21 -11.09
N GLY A 86 -10.61 16.32 -10.55
CA GLY A 86 -11.11 17.44 -11.34
C GLY A 86 -10.05 18.16 -12.19
N TYR A 87 -8.77 17.99 -11.89
CA TYR A 87 -7.66 18.61 -12.64
C TYR A 87 -7.12 17.75 -13.79
N GLN A 88 -7.64 16.55 -14.01
CA GLN A 88 -7.14 15.62 -15.02
C GLN A 88 -7.34 16.15 -16.44
N VAL A 89 -6.33 15.90 -17.30
CA VAL A 89 -6.32 16.26 -18.71
C VAL A 89 -6.13 15.07 -19.64
N LEU A 90 -5.63 13.95 -19.11
CA LEU A 90 -5.35 12.73 -19.85
C LEU A 90 -6.20 11.59 -19.29
N THR A 91 -6.65 10.70 -20.16
CA THR A 91 -7.06 9.36 -19.77
C THR A 91 -5.82 8.61 -19.31
N ARG A 92 -5.89 7.99 -18.12
CA ARG A 92 -4.75 7.28 -17.53
C ARG A 92 -5.12 5.86 -17.18
N ALA A 93 -4.17 4.96 -17.43
CA ALA A 93 -4.14 3.62 -16.88
C ALA A 93 -2.83 3.44 -16.14
N SER A 94 -2.87 2.92 -14.93
CA SER A 94 -1.66 2.60 -14.18
C SER A 94 -1.75 1.25 -13.48
N ALA A 95 -0.59 0.61 -13.33
CA ALA A 95 -0.44 -0.61 -12.57
C ALA A 95 0.85 -0.53 -11.75
N GLY A 96 0.76 -0.84 -10.47
CA GLY A 96 1.86 -0.81 -9.52
C GLY A 96 2.15 -2.18 -8.93
N PHE A 97 3.42 -2.46 -8.73
CA PHE A 97 3.93 -3.64 -8.05
C PHE A 97 4.84 -3.21 -6.90
N ARG A 98 4.80 -3.95 -5.79
CA ARG A 98 5.61 -3.71 -4.60
C ARG A 98 6.30 -5.00 -4.18
N TYR A 99 7.59 -4.91 -3.88
CA TYR A 99 8.37 -5.95 -3.24
C TYR A 99 8.86 -5.45 -1.89
N GLU A 100 8.75 -6.28 -0.87
CA GLU A 100 9.13 -5.94 0.49
C GLU A 100 10.01 -7.06 1.08
N ASN A 101 11.08 -6.66 1.76
CA ASN A 101 11.97 -7.52 2.53
C ASN A 101 12.00 -7.00 3.95
N VAL A 102 11.65 -7.83 4.91
CA VAL A 102 11.56 -7.49 6.34
C VAL A 102 12.53 -8.36 7.12
N LEU A 103 13.45 -7.74 7.83
CA LEU A 103 14.32 -8.36 8.82
C LEU A 103 13.70 -8.14 10.20
N ILE A 104 13.36 -9.23 10.87
CA ILE A 104 12.72 -9.24 12.19
C ILE A 104 13.78 -9.62 13.22
N GLU A 105 13.91 -8.86 14.28
CA GLU A 105 14.82 -9.11 15.40
C GLU A 105 14.04 -9.13 16.72
N ASP A 106 14.29 -10.12 17.58
CA ASP A 106 13.74 -10.19 18.93
C ASP A 106 14.72 -9.62 19.98
N GLY A 107 14.25 -9.52 21.25
CA GLY A 107 15.06 -9.05 22.36
C GLY A 107 16.20 -9.99 22.78
N ALA A 108 16.20 -11.24 22.34
CA ALA A 108 17.24 -12.24 22.60
C ALA A 108 18.34 -12.26 21.53
N GLY A 109 18.18 -11.46 20.47
CA GLY A 109 19.14 -11.38 19.34
C GLY A 109 18.89 -12.43 18.24
N ASN A 110 17.76 -13.14 18.27
CA ASN A 110 17.39 -13.99 17.16
C ASN A 110 16.85 -13.12 16.01
N SER A 111 17.11 -13.55 14.80
CA SER A 111 16.64 -12.84 13.60
C SER A 111 15.95 -13.79 12.62
N SER A 112 14.94 -13.26 11.94
CA SER A 112 14.20 -13.93 10.87
C SER A 112 14.02 -12.96 9.71
N GLN A 113 13.89 -13.49 8.49
CA GLN A 113 13.70 -12.69 7.29
C GLN A 113 12.44 -13.15 6.55
N LEU A 114 11.60 -12.20 6.22
CA LEU A 114 10.41 -12.39 5.40
C LEU A 114 10.54 -11.53 4.14
N GLN A 115 10.11 -12.07 2.99
CA GLN A 115 10.19 -11.33 1.72
C GLN A 115 9.06 -11.72 0.80
N GLY A 116 8.59 -10.79 -0.02
CA GLY A 116 7.57 -11.09 -1.02
C GLY A 116 7.14 -9.90 -1.85
N GLY A 117 6.44 -10.23 -2.92
CA GLY A 117 5.92 -9.27 -3.87
C GLY A 117 4.40 -9.29 -3.96
N THR A 118 3.82 -8.12 -4.19
CA THR A 118 2.36 -7.97 -4.31
C THR A 118 1.99 -6.90 -5.33
N LEU A 119 0.80 -7.02 -5.89
CA LEU A 119 0.17 -5.93 -6.64
C LEU A 119 -0.10 -4.76 -5.69
N ASN A 120 0.36 -3.56 -6.07
CA ASN A 120 0.15 -2.35 -5.25
C ASN A 120 -1.16 -1.65 -5.61
N SER A 121 -1.41 -1.45 -6.91
CA SER A 121 -2.67 -0.90 -7.41
C SER A 121 -2.87 -1.17 -8.90
N VAL A 122 -4.13 -1.10 -9.33
CA VAL A 122 -4.52 -0.93 -10.73
C VAL A 122 -5.51 0.24 -10.78
N GLU A 123 -5.29 1.17 -11.69
CA GLU A 123 -6.02 2.43 -11.73
C GLU A 123 -6.40 2.82 -13.14
N LEU A 124 -7.59 3.40 -13.27
CA LEU A 124 -8.10 3.97 -14.51
C LEU A 124 -8.73 5.34 -14.20
N SER A 125 -8.43 6.33 -15.03
CA SER A 125 -9.04 7.63 -14.89
C SER A 125 -9.32 8.30 -16.21
N PHE A 126 -10.40 9.09 -16.25
CA PHE A 126 -10.94 9.70 -17.44
C PHE A 126 -11.29 11.16 -17.17
N PRO A 127 -10.76 12.13 -17.93
CA PRO A 127 -11.24 13.50 -17.91
C PRO A 127 -12.57 13.58 -18.67
N LEU A 128 -13.70 13.57 -17.98
CA LEU A 128 -15.02 13.73 -18.61
C LEU A 128 -15.18 15.16 -19.18
N LEU A 129 -14.71 16.13 -18.43
CA LEU A 129 -14.49 17.51 -18.87
C LEU A 129 -13.06 17.89 -18.49
N SER A 130 -12.20 18.15 -19.46
CA SER A 130 -10.77 18.45 -19.24
C SER A 130 -10.59 19.59 -18.24
N ARG A 131 -9.81 19.35 -17.20
CA ARG A 131 -9.54 20.28 -16.09
C ARG A 131 -10.79 20.76 -15.33
N GLN A 132 -11.90 20.06 -15.41
CA GLN A 132 -13.12 20.42 -14.68
C GLN A 132 -13.79 19.20 -14.01
N LEU A 133 -13.99 18.09 -14.72
CA LEU A 133 -14.65 16.90 -14.20
C LEU A 133 -13.85 15.65 -14.58
N GLY A 134 -13.38 14.94 -13.57
CA GLY A 134 -12.68 13.66 -13.73
C GLY A 134 -13.43 12.51 -13.06
N LEU A 135 -13.36 11.36 -13.69
CA LEU A 135 -13.84 10.08 -13.19
C LEU A 135 -12.64 9.18 -12.95
N ALA A 136 -12.61 8.44 -11.84
CA ALA A 136 -11.56 7.49 -11.59
C ALA A 136 -12.07 6.21 -10.92
N PHE A 137 -11.36 5.11 -11.22
CA PHE A 137 -11.55 3.78 -10.62
C PHE A 137 -10.21 3.25 -10.19
N SER A 138 -10.19 2.50 -9.09
CA SER A 138 -8.98 1.81 -8.64
C SER A 138 -9.29 0.52 -7.92
N PHE A 139 -8.33 -0.42 -8.00
CA PHE A 139 -8.23 -1.60 -7.18
C PHE A 139 -6.90 -1.57 -6.44
N SER A 140 -6.92 -1.77 -5.13
CA SER A 140 -5.69 -1.82 -4.31
C SER A 140 -5.90 -2.65 -3.06
N PRO A 141 -4.86 -3.23 -2.46
CA PRO A 141 -4.94 -3.78 -1.12
C PRO A 141 -5.35 -2.70 -0.10
N TYR A 142 -6.27 -3.04 0.81
CA TYR A 142 -6.63 -2.22 1.97
C TYR A 142 -5.77 -2.59 3.18
N SER A 143 -5.65 -3.90 3.44
CA SER A 143 -4.77 -4.43 4.47
C SER A 143 -4.18 -5.77 4.05
N ARG A 144 -3.17 -6.22 4.79
CA ARG A 144 -2.52 -7.50 4.58
C ARG A 144 -2.25 -8.17 5.91
N MET A 145 -2.62 -9.45 6.00
CA MET A 145 -2.25 -10.33 7.10
C MET A 145 -1.27 -11.36 6.55
N ASN A 146 -0.05 -11.35 7.04
CA ASN A 146 0.94 -12.36 6.67
C ASN A 146 2.04 -12.41 7.73
N TYR A 147 2.02 -13.47 8.53
CA TYR A 147 3.01 -13.73 9.56
C TYR A 147 3.17 -15.23 9.79
N ASN A 148 4.31 -15.61 10.32
CA ASN A 148 4.60 -16.98 10.75
C ASN A 148 5.41 -16.93 12.05
N VAL A 149 4.88 -17.55 13.11
CA VAL A 149 5.50 -17.63 14.43
C VAL A 149 5.61 -19.08 14.83
N GLN A 150 6.81 -19.52 15.14
CA GLN A 150 7.09 -20.83 15.65
C GLN A 150 7.38 -20.76 17.15
N ARG A 151 6.72 -21.59 17.93
CA ARG A 151 6.93 -21.74 19.36
C ARG A 151 7.21 -23.20 19.67
N THR A 152 8.26 -23.47 20.41
CA THR A 152 8.57 -24.79 20.98
C THR A 152 8.35 -24.77 22.47
N GLY A 153 7.98 -25.90 23.05
CA GLY A 153 7.78 -26.08 24.49
C GLY A 153 7.70 -27.55 24.85
N GLU A 154 7.49 -27.81 26.11
CA GLU A 154 7.30 -29.16 26.67
C GLU A 154 5.98 -29.21 27.43
N LEU A 155 5.20 -30.25 27.21
CA LEU A 155 4.00 -30.59 27.94
C LEU A 155 4.39 -31.49 29.11
N THR A 156 4.40 -30.96 30.35
CA THR A 156 4.89 -31.65 31.53
C THR A 156 3.82 -32.48 32.26
N ASP A 157 2.53 -32.16 32.08
CA ASP A 157 1.41 -32.77 32.76
C ASP A 157 0.47 -33.52 31.79
N SER A 158 1.01 -34.47 31.03
CA SER A 158 0.19 -35.25 30.12
C SER A 158 -0.24 -36.56 30.78
N PRO A 159 -1.55 -36.87 30.87
CA PRO A 159 -2.02 -38.14 31.38
C PRO A 159 -1.67 -39.33 30.46
N LEU A 160 -1.15 -39.07 29.26
CA LEU A 160 -0.82 -40.06 28.26
C LEU A 160 0.70 -40.32 28.12
N ALA A 161 1.54 -39.59 28.86
CA ALA A 161 2.98 -39.73 28.80
C ALA A 161 3.61 -39.55 30.18
N ASP A 162 4.49 -40.48 30.56
CA ASP A 162 5.21 -40.44 31.85
C ASP A 162 6.39 -39.45 31.86
N GLU A 163 6.81 -38.97 30.67
CA GLU A 163 7.88 -38.02 30.49
C GLU A 163 7.35 -36.73 29.81
N PRO A 164 8.01 -35.57 30.00
CA PRO A 164 7.65 -34.34 29.29
C PRO A 164 7.65 -34.53 27.77
N VAL A 165 6.55 -34.17 27.12
CA VAL A 165 6.37 -34.30 25.68
C VAL A 165 6.75 -32.99 24.99
N PRO A 166 7.82 -32.95 24.19
CA PRO A 166 8.14 -31.75 23.44
C PRO A 166 7.06 -31.49 22.37
N PHE A 167 6.69 -30.22 22.23
CA PHE A 167 5.76 -29.79 21.17
C PHE A 167 6.30 -28.61 20.40
N GLN A 168 5.85 -28.50 19.17
CA GLN A 168 6.08 -27.36 18.29
C GLN A 168 4.73 -26.84 17.81
N THR A 169 4.46 -25.55 18.07
CA THR A 169 3.28 -24.85 17.54
C THR A 169 3.73 -23.84 16.50
N ASN A 170 3.16 -23.95 15.31
CA ASN A 170 3.30 -23.00 14.22
C ASN A 170 2.02 -22.15 14.11
N ILE A 171 2.13 -20.83 14.30
CA ILE A 171 1.02 -19.89 14.22
C ILE A 171 1.25 -19.02 13.00
N GLN A 172 0.36 -19.09 12.03
CA GLN A 172 0.47 -18.36 10.78
C GLN A 172 -0.78 -17.58 10.46
N GLY A 173 -0.60 -16.44 9.83
CA GLY A 173 -1.68 -15.64 9.28
C GLY A 173 -1.48 -15.44 7.80
N SER A 174 -2.57 -15.42 7.04
CA SER A 174 -2.56 -15.16 5.61
C SER A 174 -3.79 -14.39 5.15
N GLY A 175 -3.72 -13.81 3.94
CA GLY A 175 -4.81 -13.07 3.35
C GLY A 175 -4.73 -11.56 3.56
N GLY A 176 -5.90 -10.92 3.64
CA GLY A 176 -6.03 -9.47 3.76
C GLY A 176 -7.29 -8.95 3.11
N LEU A 177 -7.53 -7.66 3.31
CA LEU A 177 -8.65 -6.96 2.70
C LEU A 177 -8.22 -6.23 1.44
N GLN A 178 -9.07 -6.26 0.43
CA GLN A 178 -8.91 -5.56 -0.85
C GLN A 178 -9.94 -4.45 -0.93
N GLN A 179 -9.66 -3.44 -1.76
CA GLN A 179 -10.55 -2.30 -1.95
C GLN A 179 -10.69 -1.97 -3.43
N VAL A 180 -11.95 -1.87 -3.88
CA VAL A 180 -12.33 -1.28 -5.18
C VAL A 180 -12.95 0.07 -4.92
N ARG A 181 -12.50 1.11 -5.62
CA ARG A 181 -13.00 2.49 -5.51
C ARG A 181 -13.48 2.98 -6.86
N GLY A 182 -14.49 3.84 -6.84
CA GLY A 182 -14.95 4.57 -8.00
C GLY A 182 -15.56 5.90 -7.60
N GLY A 183 -15.31 6.96 -8.35
CA GLY A 183 -15.81 8.28 -7.97
C GLY A 183 -15.45 9.39 -8.93
N LEU A 184 -15.81 10.61 -8.53
CA LEU A 184 -15.71 11.82 -9.33
C LEU A 184 -14.98 12.93 -8.56
N GLY A 185 -14.23 13.74 -9.30
CA GLY A 185 -13.66 15.01 -8.84
C GLY A 185 -14.14 16.14 -9.73
N TYR A 186 -14.59 17.23 -9.13
CA TYR A 186 -15.14 18.40 -9.81
C TYR A 186 -14.48 19.69 -9.35
N ARG A 187 -13.93 20.44 -10.29
CA ARG A 187 -13.37 21.79 -10.06
C ARG A 187 -14.51 22.80 -10.09
N VAL A 188 -14.92 23.26 -8.91
CA VAL A 188 -16.06 24.17 -8.72
C VAL A 188 -15.72 25.59 -9.18
N THR A 189 -14.52 26.06 -8.82
CA THR A 189 -13.94 27.33 -9.24
C THR A 189 -12.50 27.11 -9.69
N ASP A 190 -11.81 28.17 -10.14
CA ASP A 190 -10.39 28.07 -10.48
C ASP A 190 -9.51 27.65 -9.31
N ASN A 191 -9.93 27.94 -8.10
CA ASN A 191 -9.19 27.68 -6.88
C ASN A 191 -9.71 26.48 -6.08
N LEU A 192 -10.98 26.10 -6.22
CA LEU A 192 -11.63 25.09 -5.39
C LEU A 192 -12.06 23.87 -6.20
N SER A 193 -11.61 22.71 -5.79
CA SER A 193 -12.09 21.40 -6.27
C SER A 193 -12.64 20.59 -5.12
N ILE A 194 -13.72 19.85 -5.39
CA ILE A 194 -14.31 18.87 -4.48
C ILE A 194 -14.39 17.52 -5.16
N GLY A 195 -14.48 16.45 -4.39
CA GLY A 195 -14.61 15.11 -4.94
C GLY A 195 -15.23 14.15 -3.97
N ALA A 196 -15.75 13.07 -4.51
CA ALA A 196 -16.31 11.98 -3.74
C ALA A 196 -16.06 10.65 -4.43
N ASN A 197 -15.81 9.61 -3.65
CA ASN A 197 -15.77 8.24 -4.14
C ASN A 197 -16.57 7.32 -3.22
N ALA A 198 -17.04 6.21 -3.80
CA ALA A 198 -17.53 5.05 -3.09
C ALA A 198 -16.50 3.93 -3.19
N SER A 199 -16.36 3.15 -2.13
CA SER A 199 -15.43 2.05 -2.03
C SER A 199 -16.11 0.81 -1.48
N MET A 200 -15.79 -0.35 -2.06
CA MET A 200 -16.11 -1.66 -1.51
C MET A 200 -14.84 -2.28 -0.93
N VAL A 201 -14.86 -2.60 0.36
CA VAL A 201 -13.79 -3.33 1.05
C VAL A 201 -14.24 -4.76 1.25
N PHE A 202 -13.41 -5.73 0.88
CA PHE A 202 -13.73 -7.16 0.99
C PHE A 202 -12.46 -8.00 1.07
N GLY A 203 -12.59 -9.21 1.64
CA GLY A 203 -11.47 -10.14 1.70
C GLY A 203 -11.65 -11.24 2.72
N ILE A 204 -10.58 -12.02 2.90
CA ILE A 204 -10.50 -13.12 3.86
C ILE A 204 -9.23 -12.93 4.66
N LEU A 205 -9.36 -13.06 5.98
CA LEU A 205 -8.26 -13.10 6.94
C LEU A 205 -8.24 -14.51 7.53
N GLU A 206 -7.14 -15.23 7.31
CA GLU A 206 -6.98 -16.59 7.80
C GLU A 206 -5.90 -16.64 8.88
N GLN A 207 -6.19 -17.34 9.97
CA GLN A 207 -5.26 -17.61 11.07
C GLN A 207 -5.19 -19.10 11.29
N GLY A 208 -4.01 -19.70 11.10
CA GLY A 208 -3.75 -21.10 11.31
C GLY A 208 -2.93 -21.34 12.58
N ARG A 209 -3.26 -22.40 13.30
CA ARG A 209 -2.46 -22.92 14.42
C ARG A 209 -2.26 -24.41 14.23
N GLU A 210 -1.05 -24.81 13.93
CA GLU A 210 -0.65 -26.20 13.85
C GLU A 210 0.21 -26.56 15.05
N THR A 211 -0.17 -27.60 15.80
CA THR A 211 0.63 -28.11 16.91
C THR A 211 1.02 -29.56 16.64
N LEU A 212 2.31 -29.82 16.67
CA LEU A 212 2.90 -31.15 16.48
C LEU A 212 3.59 -31.57 17.78
N PHE A 213 3.38 -32.81 18.19
CA PHE A 213 4.01 -33.41 19.38
C PHE A 213 5.17 -34.31 18.97
N GLY A 214 6.17 -34.42 19.85
CA GLY A 214 7.33 -35.29 19.66
C GLY A 214 6.95 -36.74 19.47
N GLY A 215 7.70 -37.46 18.63
CA GLY A 215 7.43 -38.86 18.29
C GLY A 215 7.43 -39.76 19.52
N GLY A 216 6.47 -40.69 19.56
CA GLY A 216 6.34 -41.68 20.66
C GLY A 216 5.45 -41.22 21.82
N SER A 217 4.92 -40.01 21.80
CA SER A 217 4.06 -39.49 22.89
C SER A 217 2.63 -40.07 22.88
N GLY A 218 2.19 -40.71 21.81
CA GLY A 218 0.78 -41.12 21.65
C GLY A 218 -0.20 -40.00 21.44
N LEU A 219 0.30 -38.75 21.37
CA LEU A 219 -0.50 -37.55 21.08
C LEU A 219 -0.51 -37.27 19.57
N GLU A 220 -1.70 -37.03 19.02
CA GLU A 220 -1.87 -36.60 17.64
C GLU A 220 -1.73 -35.07 17.52
N GLY A 221 -1.09 -34.62 16.45
CA GLY A 221 -1.01 -33.21 16.13
C GLY A 221 -2.40 -32.62 15.85
N THR A 222 -2.54 -31.31 16.02
CA THR A 222 -3.77 -30.58 15.69
C THR A 222 -3.46 -29.45 14.72
N ASN A 223 -4.39 -29.20 13.79
CA ASN A 223 -4.34 -28.05 12.91
C ASN A 223 -5.71 -27.35 12.92
N GLN A 224 -5.76 -26.16 13.48
CA GLN A 224 -6.94 -25.31 13.52
C GLN A 224 -6.76 -24.13 12.57
N VAL A 225 -7.80 -23.82 11.79
CA VAL A 225 -7.80 -22.66 10.90
C VAL A 225 -9.09 -21.86 11.13
N ASP A 226 -8.90 -20.58 11.39
CA ASP A 226 -9.95 -19.59 11.57
C ASP A 226 -9.97 -18.68 10.34
N ALA A 227 -10.99 -18.79 9.49
CA ALA A 227 -11.17 -17.98 8.28
C ALA A 227 -12.28 -16.95 8.50
N THR A 228 -11.91 -15.68 8.53
CA THR A 228 -12.84 -14.55 8.67
C THR A 228 -13.03 -13.88 7.32
N ARG A 229 -14.21 -14.03 6.74
CA ARG A 229 -14.61 -13.40 5.48
C ARG A 229 -15.38 -12.13 5.78
N LEU A 230 -14.95 -11.00 5.19
CA LEU A 230 -15.49 -9.66 5.46
C LEU A 230 -15.83 -8.93 4.15
N ARG A 231 -16.88 -8.10 4.18
CA ARG A 231 -17.22 -7.17 3.11
C ARG A 231 -18.03 -5.98 3.64
N GLY A 232 -17.84 -4.82 3.02
CA GLY A 232 -18.60 -3.61 3.35
C GLY A 232 -18.34 -2.48 2.37
N PHE A 233 -19.08 -1.39 2.55
CA PHE A 233 -18.99 -0.21 1.72
C PHE A 233 -18.63 1.01 2.56
N THR A 234 -17.84 1.90 1.98
CA THR A 234 -17.50 3.20 2.55
C THR A 234 -17.45 4.26 1.46
N GLY A 235 -17.31 5.51 1.85
CA GLY A 235 -17.15 6.64 0.95
C GLY A 235 -16.09 7.60 1.45
N THR A 236 -15.42 8.29 0.53
CA THR A 236 -14.47 9.34 0.84
C THR A 236 -14.91 10.64 0.18
N LEU A 237 -14.96 11.71 0.95
CA LEU A 237 -15.15 13.07 0.48
C LEU A 237 -13.80 13.78 0.49
N GLY A 238 -13.57 14.66 -0.47
CA GLY A 238 -12.35 15.42 -0.59
C GLY A 238 -12.58 16.85 -1.03
N ALA A 239 -11.65 17.73 -0.61
CA ALA A 239 -11.58 19.10 -1.07
C ALA A 239 -10.13 19.50 -1.26
N ILE A 240 -9.85 20.32 -2.28
CA ILE A 240 -8.55 20.95 -2.51
C ILE A 240 -8.79 22.44 -2.83
N TYR A 241 -8.02 23.28 -2.16
CA TYR A 241 -7.98 24.72 -2.43
C TYR A 241 -6.57 25.09 -2.92
N ALA A 242 -6.48 25.61 -4.12
CA ALA A 242 -5.24 25.94 -4.80
C ALA A 242 -5.12 27.44 -5.03
N LEU A 243 -3.96 27.99 -4.73
CA LEU A 243 -3.62 29.42 -4.87
C LEU A 243 -2.43 29.53 -5.80
N GLU A 244 -2.59 30.24 -6.89
CA GLU A 244 -1.52 30.59 -7.82
C GLU A 244 -0.93 31.98 -7.48
N ASN A 245 0.37 32.17 -7.73
CA ASN A 245 1.06 33.45 -7.58
C ASN A 245 1.01 34.03 -6.13
N VAL A 246 1.30 33.16 -5.13
CA VAL A 246 1.26 33.56 -3.71
C VAL A 246 2.52 34.31 -3.29
N ALA A 247 3.69 33.75 -3.60
CA ALA A 247 4.99 34.32 -3.24
C ALA A 247 5.80 34.77 -4.48
N THR A 248 5.60 34.08 -5.60
CA THR A 248 6.24 34.37 -6.90
C THR A 248 5.19 34.35 -8.02
N SER A 249 5.53 34.82 -9.22
CA SER A 249 4.60 34.85 -10.37
C SER A 249 4.26 33.47 -10.94
N ASP A 250 4.97 32.42 -10.53
CA ASP A 250 4.85 31.08 -11.12
C ASP A 250 4.67 29.99 -10.07
N ASP A 251 4.38 30.35 -8.81
CA ASP A 251 4.19 29.38 -7.75
C ASP A 251 2.73 28.92 -7.62
N LEU A 252 2.60 27.71 -7.09
CA LEU A 252 1.32 27.10 -6.77
C LEU A 252 1.38 26.56 -5.34
N LEU A 253 0.48 27.02 -4.49
CA LEU A 253 0.26 26.51 -3.14
C LEU A 253 -1.11 25.85 -3.08
N SER A 254 -1.19 24.62 -2.62
CA SER A 254 -2.44 23.89 -2.48
C SER A 254 -2.60 23.28 -1.10
N PHE A 255 -3.82 23.33 -0.58
CA PHE A 255 -4.23 22.67 0.65
C PHE A 255 -5.32 21.68 0.36
N GLY A 256 -5.20 20.47 0.88
CA GLY A 256 -6.17 19.41 0.70
C GLY A 256 -6.65 18.86 2.02
N ALA A 257 -7.90 18.43 2.02
CA ALA A 257 -8.48 17.63 3.09
C ALA A 257 -9.30 16.49 2.50
N SER A 258 -9.28 15.33 3.14
CA SER A 258 -10.14 14.21 2.81
C SER A 258 -10.68 13.54 4.06
N PHE A 259 -11.89 13.01 3.95
CA PHE A 259 -12.59 12.34 5.04
C PHE A 259 -13.25 11.06 4.51
N THR A 260 -12.80 9.91 5.02
CA THR A 260 -13.40 8.60 4.74
C THR A 260 -14.34 8.24 5.88
N LEU A 261 -15.56 7.87 5.53
CA LEU A 261 -16.62 7.52 6.48
C LEU A 261 -16.26 6.27 7.27
N PRO A 262 -16.70 6.14 8.54
CA PRO A 262 -16.60 4.90 9.29
C PRO A 262 -17.32 3.79 8.53
N THR A 263 -16.82 2.56 8.65
CA THR A 263 -17.23 1.47 7.76
C THR A 263 -17.56 0.23 8.56
N ARG A 264 -18.79 -0.26 8.40
CA ARG A 264 -19.17 -1.58 8.88
C ARG A 264 -18.85 -2.65 7.84
N LEU A 265 -17.98 -3.60 8.20
CA LEU A 265 -17.72 -4.79 7.41
C LEU A 265 -18.49 -5.97 8.03
N THR A 266 -19.42 -6.51 7.28
CA THR A 266 -20.20 -7.68 7.66
C THR A 266 -19.58 -8.95 7.12
N GLY A 267 -19.77 -10.06 7.82
CA GLY A 267 -19.21 -11.33 7.36
C GLY A 267 -19.45 -12.50 8.29
N GLU A 268 -18.64 -13.51 8.09
CA GLU A 268 -18.68 -14.76 8.86
C GLU A 268 -17.27 -15.21 9.24
N LEU A 269 -17.15 -15.89 10.36
CA LEU A 269 -15.96 -16.59 10.79
C LEU A 269 -16.27 -18.09 10.81
N VAL A 270 -15.42 -18.88 10.16
CA VAL A 270 -15.50 -20.34 10.12
C VAL A 270 -14.24 -20.89 10.77
N GLU A 271 -14.42 -21.65 11.85
CA GLU A 271 -13.35 -22.38 12.55
C GLU A 271 -13.36 -23.83 12.07
N THR A 272 -12.23 -24.30 11.59
CA THR A 272 -12.05 -25.69 11.15
C THR A 272 -10.89 -26.35 11.89
N VAL A 273 -10.98 -27.66 12.09
CA VAL A 273 -9.92 -28.48 12.68
C VAL A 273 -9.65 -29.69 11.77
N GLY A 274 -8.41 -30.13 11.75
CA GLY A 274 -7.98 -31.28 10.96
C GLY A 274 -6.92 -30.96 9.92
N PHE A 275 -6.36 -32.00 9.32
CA PHE A 275 -5.31 -31.89 8.31
C PHE A 275 -5.86 -32.11 6.91
N SER A 276 -5.43 -31.27 5.96
CA SER A 276 -5.73 -31.40 4.53
C SER A 276 -7.21 -31.61 4.18
N LEU A 277 -7.57 -32.82 3.72
CA LEU A 277 -8.92 -33.16 3.21
C LEU A 277 -9.90 -33.57 4.33
N ASP A 278 -9.38 -33.92 5.51
CA ASP A 278 -10.18 -34.36 6.66
C ASP A 278 -10.38 -33.19 7.65
N ARG A 279 -10.84 -32.04 7.14
CA ARG A 279 -11.16 -30.88 7.97
C ARG A 279 -12.63 -30.87 8.37
N ASP A 280 -12.87 -30.85 9.67
CA ASP A 280 -14.19 -30.69 10.23
C ASP A 280 -14.44 -29.23 10.65
N THR A 281 -15.65 -28.74 10.45
CA THR A 281 -16.07 -27.42 10.94
C THR A 281 -16.42 -27.53 12.41
N LEU A 282 -15.62 -26.87 13.26
CA LEU A 282 -15.88 -26.79 14.69
C LEU A 282 -17.01 -25.81 15.00
N ARG A 283 -16.95 -24.64 14.38
CA ARG A 283 -17.90 -23.57 14.64
C ARG A 283 -17.99 -22.61 13.46
N THR A 284 -19.19 -22.06 13.27
CA THR A 284 -19.43 -20.95 12.35
C THR A 284 -20.10 -19.81 13.10
N GLN A 285 -19.61 -18.59 12.91
CA GLN A 285 -20.19 -17.36 13.44
C GLN A 285 -20.71 -16.53 12.25
N PRO A 286 -21.94 -16.78 11.79
CA PRO A 286 -22.54 -16.05 10.69
C PRO A 286 -23.02 -14.65 11.16
N ASP A 287 -23.27 -13.76 10.20
CA ASP A 287 -23.91 -12.45 10.39
C ASP A 287 -23.22 -11.59 11.47
N ARG A 288 -21.91 -11.66 11.54
CA ARG A 288 -21.07 -10.84 12.41
C ARG A 288 -20.52 -9.63 11.64
N HIS A 289 -20.02 -8.65 12.39
CA HIS A 289 -19.41 -7.46 11.79
C HIS A 289 -18.25 -6.93 12.62
N ILE A 290 -17.45 -6.12 11.96
CA ILE A 290 -16.50 -5.21 12.56
C ILE A 290 -16.81 -3.79 12.11
N ASP A 291 -16.60 -2.82 13.00
CA ASP A 291 -16.76 -1.40 12.71
C ASP A 291 -15.37 -0.75 12.64
N LEU A 292 -14.99 -0.33 11.43
CA LEU A 292 -13.75 0.39 11.19
C LEU A 292 -13.95 1.89 11.47
N PRO A 293 -12.97 2.57 12.06
CA PRO A 293 -13.04 4.01 12.32
C PRO A 293 -13.10 4.84 11.03
N PHE A 294 -13.45 6.12 11.17
CA PHE A 294 -13.25 7.07 10.09
C PHE A 294 -11.75 7.35 9.88
N ARG A 295 -11.41 7.87 8.70
CA ARG A 295 -10.08 8.39 8.39
C ARG A 295 -10.18 9.85 8.01
N ALA A 296 -9.43 10.70 8.67
CA ALA A 296 -9.27 12.10 8.33
C ALA A 296 -7.83 12.36 7.87
N GLN A 297 -7.69 13.09 6.78
CA GLN A 297 -6.38 13.48 6.24
C GLN A 297 -6.41 14.97 5.88
N ALA A 298 -5.31 15.65 6.15
CA ALA A 298 -5.07 17.01 5.72
C ALA A 298 -3.62 17.17 5.28
N GLY A 299 -3.40 17.98 4.25
CA GLY A 299 -2.06 18.19 3.75
C GLY A 299 -1.96 19.42 2.86
N GLY A 300 -0.71 19.76 2.56
CA GLY A 300 -0.37 20.86 1.68
C GLY A 300 0.69 20.46 0.68
N ALA A 301 0.66 21.13 -0.47
CA ALA A 301 1.71 21.01 -1.47
C ALA A 301 2.10 22.41 -1.95
N TYR A 302 3.40 22.62 -2.15
CA TYR A 302 3.96 23.88 -2.61
C TYR A 302 4.91 23.64 -3.78
N GLN A 303 4.62 24.28 -4.88
CA GLN A 303 5.42 24.29 -6.10
C GLN A 303 5.95 25.72 -6.34
N PRO A 304 7.16 26.06 -5.87
CA PRO A 304 7.72 27.40 -6.04
C PRO A 304 8.07 27.76 -7.49
N ASN A 305 8.25 26.74 -8.34
CA ASN A 305 8.54 26.86 -9.77
C ASN A 305 8.31 25.53 -10.47
N ASP A 306 8.56 25.44 -11.77
CA ASP A 306 8.40 24.24 -12.60
C ASP A 306 9.33 23.07 -12.26
N ARG A 307 10.31 23.26 -11.35
CA ARG A 307 11.33 22.24 -11.01
C ARG A 307 11.10 21.60 -9.64
N TRP A 308 10.66 22.38 -8.66
CA TRP A 308 10.57 21.93 -7.27
C TRP A 308 9.12 21.74 -6.84
N TYR A 309 8.86 20.69 -6.09
CA TYR A 309 7.59 20.37 -5.49
C TYR A 309 7.78 19.83 -4.09
N PHE A 310 7.08 20.36 -3.11
CA PHE A 310 7.14 19.98 -1.71
C PHE A 310 5.76 19.57 -1.22
N VAL A 311 5.70 18.54 -0.36
CA VAL A 311 4.45 18.05 0.23
C VAL A 311 4.62 17.80 1.72
N ALA A 312 3.53 17.99 2.47
CA ALA A 312 3.44 17.60 3.87
C ALA A 312 2.00 17.22 4.20
N ASP A 313 1.81 16.13 4.92
CA ASP A 313 0.49 15.57 5.23
C ASP A 313 0.43 15.03 6.65
N ALA A 314 -0.79 15.03 7.20
CA ALA A 314 -1.16 14.39 8.45
C ALA A 314 -2.41 13.54 8.23
N LEU A 315 -2.42 12.34 8.85
CA LEU A 315 -3.52 11.39 8.87
C LEU A 315 -3.89 11.07 10.30
N TYR A 316 -5.18 10.92 10.56
CA TYR A 316 -5.73 10.49 11.84
C TYR A 316 -6.83 9.44 11.65
N GLU A 317 -6.76 8.37 12.41
CA GLU A 317 -7.75 7.29 12.48
C GLU A 317 -7.97 6.90 13.96
N PRO A 318 -9.18 7.12 14.53
CA PRO A 318 -9.48 6.77 15.92
C PRO A 318 -9.78 5.28 16.08
N TRP A 319 -8.74 4.44 16.03
CA TRP A 319 -8.87 2.99 16.16
C TRP A 319 -9.34 2.52 17.55
N THR A 320 -9.31 3.39 18.56
CA THR A 320 -9.97 3.16 19.85
C THR A 320 -11.48 2.96 19.72
N SER A 321 -12.10 3.43 18.65
CA SER A 321 -13.52 3.21 18.33
C SER A 321 -13.80 1.95 17.51
N PHE A 322 -12.78 1.13 17.25
CA PHE A 322 -12.95 -0.16 16.56
C PHE A 322 -13.77 -1.13 17.42
N GLU A 323 -14.77 -1.73 16.81
CA GLU A 323 -15.63 -2.73 17.47
C GLU A 323 -15.70 -4.02 16.64
N SER A 324 -15.78 -5.16 17.32
CA SER A 324 -15.96 -6.46 16.70
C SER A 324 -17.02 -7.28 17.43
N THR A 325 -17.94 -7.88 16.70
CA THR A 325 -18.93 -8.82 17.23
C THR A 325 -18.50 -10.28 17.12
N PHE A 326 -17.37 -10.54 16.46
CA PHE A 326 -16.78 -11.87 16.40
C PHE A 326 -16.15 -12.25 17.74
N GLN A 327 -16.28 -13.52 18.13
CA GLN A 327 -15.52 -14.07 19.25
C GLN A 327 -14.12 -14.44 18.75
N ASN A 328 -13.09 -14.08 19.54
CA ASN A 328 -11.68 -14.36 19.23
C ASN A 328 -11.12 -13.67 17.97
N PHE A 329 -11.81 -12.64 17.46
CA PHE A 329 -11.29 -11.83 16.36
C PHE A 329 -11.59 -10.34 16.60
N PRO A 330 -10.62 -9.44 16.38
CA PRO A 330 -9.22 -9.70 16.03
C PRO A 330 -8.43 -10.29 17.21
N VAL A 331 -7.32 -10.96 16.90
CA VAL A 331 -6.48 -11.57 17.94
C VAL A 331 -5.68 -10.50 18.67
N GLY A 332 -5.87 -10.43 19.98
CA GLY A 332 -4.99 -9.82 20.99
C GLY A 332 -4.58 -8.36 20.81
N GLY A 333 -4.37 -7.67 21.93
CA GLY A 333 -3.93 -6.30 21.99
C GLY A 333 -5.06 -5.28 22.12
N GLU A 334 -4.72 -4.11 22.60
CA GLU A 334 -5.60 -2.94 22.61
C GLU A 334 -5.44 -2.16 21.31
N MET A 335 -6.47 -1.43 20.91
CA MET A 335 -6.43 -0.57 19.74
C MET A 335 -6.14 0.86 20.17
N ASN A 336 -5.17 1.49 19.54
CA ASN A 336 -4.79 2.89 19.76
C ASN A 336 -5.10 3.76 18.56
N ASP A 337 -5.37 5.02 18.79
CA ASP A 337 -5.54 6.00 17.73
C ASP A 337 -4.26 6.13 16.91
N ARG A 338 -4.41 6.01 15.61
CA ARG A 338 -3.31 6.08 14.66
C ARG A 338 -3.12 7.50 14.15
N TRP A 339 -1.90 7.96 14.27
CA TRP A 339 -1.41 9.19 13.67
C TRP A 339 -0.30 8.88 12.67
N ARG A 340 -0.33 9.58 11.56
CA ARG A 340 0.77 9.55 10.61
C ARG A 340 1.07 10.94 10.12
N VAL A 341 2.34 11.30 10.12
CA VAL A 341 2.85 12.55 9.58
C VAL A 341 3.91 12.21 8.54
N SER A 342 3.85 12.88 7.40
CA SER A 342 4.77 12.68 6.29
C SER A 342 5.17 13.98 5.64
N ALA A 343 6.38 13.99 5.05
CA ALA A 343 6.86 15.10 4.24
C ALA A 343 7.75 14.59 3.12
N GLY A 344 7.78 15.33 2.01
CA GLY A 344 8.60 14.98 0.86
C GLY A 344 8.84 16.12 -0.09
N ALA A 345 9.80 15.89 -0.97
CA ALA A 345 10.18 16.82 -2.02
C ALA A 345 10.41 16.09 -3.34
N GLU A 346 10.09 16.76 -4.44
CA GLU A 346 10.40 16.33 -5.80
C GLU A 346 11.18 17.42 -6.51
N VAL A 347 12.17 17.02 -7.32
CA VAL A 347 12.87 17.89 -8.24
C VAL A 347 12.88 17.29 -9.65
N THR A 348 12.45 18.09 -10.64
CA THR A 348 12.56 17.80 -12.07
C THR A 348 13.52 18.82 -12.68
N PRO A 349 14.80 18.48 -12.90
CA PRO A 349 15.82 19.47 -13.28
C PRO A 349 15.53 20.23 -14.59
N ALA A 350 14.81 19.62 -15.52
CA ALA A 350 14.40 20.26 -16.76
C ALA A 350 13.19 21.19 -16.60
N GLY A 351 12.41 21.02 -15.52
CA GLY A 351 11.10 21.68 -15.42
C GLY A 351 10.19 21.28 -16.60
N THR A 352 9.75 22.23 -17.37
CA THR A 352 8.88 22.06 -18.55
C THR A 352 9.64 21.88 -19.88
N ASP A 353 11.00 21.85 -19.88
CA ASP A 353 11.81 21.69 -21.09
C ASP A 353 11.79 20.25 -21.61
N ASP A 354 10.90 19.95 -22.53
CA ASP A 354 10.75 18.64 -23.15
C ASP A 354 11.93 18.25 -24.08
N LEU A 355 12.79 19.19 -24.46
CA LEU A 355 13.98 18.95 -25.29
C LEU A 355 15.23 18.64 -24.47
N ALA A 356 15.17 18.77 -23.16
CA ALA A 356 16.27 18.44 -22.27
C ALA A 356 16.63 16.95 -22.32
N SER A 357 17.85 16.62 -21.89
CA SER A 357 18.31 15.23 -21.83
C SER A 357 17.43 14.38 -20.91
N PHE A 358 17.42 13.07 -21.12
CA PHE A 358 16.60 12.10 -20.39
C PHE A 358 16.68 12.27 -18.87
N PHE A 359 17.89 12.34 -18.29
CA PHE A 359 18.08 12.50 -16.86
C PHE A 359 17.58 13.84 -16.33
N ARG A 360 17.60 14.90 -17.12
CA ARG A 360 17.05 16.21 -16.70
C ARG A 360 15.51 16.23 -16.73
N ARG A 361 14.89 15.44 -17.59
CA ARG A 361 13.43 15.27 -17.66
C ARG A 361 12.88 14.25 -16.66
N SER A 362 13.76 13.47 -16.02
CA SER A 362 13.39 12.57 -14.92
C SER A 362 13.13 13.38 -13.65
N SER A 363 12.13 12.97 -12.86
CA SER A 363 11.86 13.56 -11.54
C SER A 363 12.50 12.70 -10.46
N TYR A 364 13.13 13.34 -9.48
CA TYR A 364 13.79 12.72 -8.35
C TYR A 364 13.04 13.10 -7.08
N ARG A 365 12.78 12.13 -6.21
CA ARG A 365 11.98 12.30 -5.00
C ARG A 365 12.71 11.83 -3.76
N LEU A 366 12.46 12.52 -2.66
CA LEU A 366 12.91 12.16 -1.33
C LEU A 366 11.81 12.50 -0.33
N GLY A 367 11.64 11.66 0.68
CA GLY A 367 10.64 11.89 1.70
C GLY A 367 10.83 11.02 2.93
N GLY A 368 9.89 11.11 3.86
CA GLY A 368 9.86 10.28 5.04
C GLY A 368 8.55 10.41 5.77
N TYR A 369 8.29 9.48 6.68
CA TYR A 369 7.10 9.48 7.51
C TYR A 369 7.34 8.85 8.87
N VAL A 370 6.48 9.22 9.80
CA VAL A 370 6.30 8.59 11.12
C VAL A 370 4.84 8.18 11.24
N ASP A 371 4.57 6.95 11.67
CA ASP A 371 3.26 6.35 11.81
C ASP A 371 3.19 5.63 13.16
N THR A 372 2.26 6.01 14.03
CA THR A 372 2.17 5.43 15.39
C THR A 372 1.58 4.02 15.40
N GLY A 373 1.11 3.51 14.25
CA GLY A 373 0.37 2.25 14.22
C GLY A 373 -1.00 2.38 14.89
N TYR A 374 -1.74 1.28 14.92
CA TYR A 374 -3.09 1.27 15.50
C TYR A 374 -3.31 0.16 16.53
N ALA A 375 -2.32 -0.70 16.78
CA ALA A 375 -2.43 -1.80 17.72
C ALA A 375 -1.30 -1.76 18.74
N THR A 376 -1.64 -2.03 20.00
CA THR A 376 -0.71 -2.17 21.13
C THR A 376 -0.71 -3.62 21.60
N PRO A 377 0.25 -4.44 21.15
CA PRO A 377 0.27 -5.89 21.42
C PRO A 377 0.46 -6.27 22.88
N VAL A 378 1.23 -5.46 23.61
CA VAL A 378 1.61 -5.74 25.01
C VAL A 378 1.58 -4.45 25.82
N GLY A 379 0.71 -4.40 26.83
CA GLY A 379 0.64 -3.28 27.75
C GLY A 379 0.41 -1.95 27.08
N THR A 380 1.30 -0.99 27.30
CA THR A 380 1.22 0.39 26.80
C THR A 380 2.26 0.68 25.71
N THR A 381 2.91 -0.32 25.14
CA THR A 381 3.99 -0.13 24.17
C THR A 381 3.45 0.01 22.76
N ASP A 382 3.57 1.20 22.20
CA ASP A 382 3.12 1.53 20.85
C ASP A 382 4.06 1.01 19.75
N ILE A 383 3.47 0.58 18.64
CA ILE A 383 4.19 0.11 17.46
C ILE A 383 4.41 1.27 16.50
N THR A 384 5.42 2.08 16.75
CA THR A 384 5.76 3.20 15.86
C THR A 384 6.59 2.73 14.67
N THR A 385 6.25 3.22 13.49
CA THR A 385 7.01 3.04 12.25
C THR A 385 7.65 4.36 11.84
N THR A 386 8.94 4.33 11.53
CA THR A 386 9.66 5.47 10.94
C THR A 386 10.34 5.01 9.68
N ALA A 387 10.20 5.76 8.58
CA ALA A 387 10.82 5.41 7.32
C ALA A 387 11.35 6.63 6.56
N LEU A 388 12.43 6.40 5.82
CA LEU A 388 12.94 7.26 4.76
C LEU A 388 12.57 6.66 3.42
N THR A 389 12.20 7.52 2.48
CA THR A 389 11.73 7.12 1.15
C THR A 389 12.43 7.93 0.08
N GLY A 390 12.57 7.36 -1.09
CA GLY A 390 13.11 8.04 -2.25
C GLY A 390 12.62 7.39 -3.54
N GLY A 391 12.81 8.06 -4.67
CA GLY A 391 12.37 7.48 -5.93
C GLY A 391 12.71 8.32 -7.14
N VAL A 392 12.42 7.76 -8.30
CA VAL A 392 12.64 8.38 -9.59
C VAL A 392 11.47 8.12 -10.54
N SER A 393 11.08 9.15 -11.28
CA SER A 393 10.09 9.04 -12.37
C SER A 393 10.81 9.18 -13.69
N LEU A 394 10.77 8.13 -14.50
CA LEU A 394 11.45 8.04 -15.79
C LEU A 394 10.43 8.31 -16.91
N PRO A 395 10.61 9.38 -17.69
CA PRO A 395 9.77 9.63 -18.85
C PRO A 395 10.05 8.58 -19.92
N THR A 396 9.00 8.10 -20.58
CA THR A 396 9.14 7.19 -21.72
C THR A 396 9.12 7.97 -23.05
N ILE A 397 9.28 7.25 -24.17
CA ILE A 397 9.24 7.83 -25.52
C ILE A 397 7.85 8.35 -25.85
N THR A 398 6.81 7.74 -25.28
CA THR A 398 5.41 8.15 -25.48
C THR A 398 5.07 9.27 -24.50
N GLY A 399 4.72 10.45 -25.00
CA GLY A 399 4.31 11.58 -24.17
C GLY A 399 3.14 11.19 -23.23
N GLY A 400 3.27 11.50 -21.94
CA GLY A 400 2.26 11.15 -20.93
C GLY A 400 2.46 9.80 -20.26
N THR A 401 3.39 8.95 -20.72
CA THR A 401 3.72 7.66 -20.08
C THR A 401 4.99 7.79 -19.25
N ARG A 402 4.98 7.24 -18.03
CA ARG A 402 6.11 7.27 -17.08
C ARG A 402 6.23 5.95 -16.35
N LEU A 403 7.48 5.55 -16.08
CA LEU A 403 7.81 4.50 -15.13
C LEU A 403 8.30 5.15 -13.83
N ASP A 404 7.61 4.90 -12.75
CA ASP A 404 7.92 5.40 -11.44
C ASP A 404 8.47 4.27 -10.57
N LEU A 405 9.62 4.52 -9.98
CA LEU A 405 10.30 3.61 -9.05
C LEU A 405 10.42 4.29 -7.70
N SER A 406 10.10 3.58 -6.62
CA SER A 406 10.33 4.02 -5.27
C SER A 406 11.12 3.00 -4.48
N PHE A 407 11.84 3.49 -3.50
CA PHE A 407 12.56 2.73 -2.50
C PHE A 407 12.25 3.32 -1.13
N SER A 408 11.98 2.46 -0.15
CA SER A 408 11.85 2.88 1.23
C SER A 408 12.62 1.96 2.18
N VAL A 409 13.17 2.55 3.23
CA VAL A 409 13.81 1.86 4.33
C VAL A 409 13.24 2.40 5.63
N GLY A 410 12.85 1.50 6.52
CA GLY A 410 12.25 1.91 7.78
C GLY A 410 12.37 0.87 8.88
N ARG A 411 11.94 1.29 10.05
CA ARG A 411 11.87 0.46 11.24
C ARG A 411 10.47 0.52 11.83
N ARG A 412 9.99 -0.60 12.36
CA ARG A 412 8.72 -0.74 13.03
C ARG A 412 8.89 -1.50 14.33
N GLY A 413 8.28 -1.00 15.40
CA GLY A 413 8.29 -1.65 16.71
C GLY A 413 9.62 -1.52 17.47
N THR A 414 9.74 -2.32 18.51
CA THR A 414 10.86 -2.31 19.44
C THR A 414 11.15 -3.74 19.92
N THR A 415 12.36 -3.99 20.40
CA THR A 415 12.73 -5.26 21.04
C THR A 415 12.47 -5.29 22.56
N ALA A 416 11.91 -4.21 23.12
CA ALA A 416 11.48 -4.17 24.51
C ALA A 416 10.19 -4.97 24.73
N ASP A 417 9.89 -5.30 25.97
CA ASP A 417 8.64 -5.93 26.43
C ASP A 417 8.26 -7.23 25.69
N GLY A 418 9.26 -7.97 25.19
CA GLY A 418 9.03 -9.21 24.43
C GLY A 418 8.49 -9.00 23.01
N LEU A 419 8.55 -7.76 22.53
CA LEU A 419 8.21 -7.40 21.15
C LEU A 419 9.39 -7.65 20.21
N VAL A 420 9.14 -7.48 18.92
CA VAL A 420 10.15 -7.60 17.86
C VAL A 420 10.33 -6.26 17.14
N ARG A 421 11.50 -6.06 16.57
CA ARG A 421 11.77 -4.91 15.71
C ARG A 421 11.87 -5.37 14.26
N ASP A 422 10.99 -4.84 13.42
CA ASP A 422 11.03 -5.03 11.98
C ASP A 422 11.90 -3.94 11.36
N THR A 423 12.91 -4.33 10.59
CA THR A 423 13.62 -3.44 9.66
C THR A 423 13.21 -3.84 8.24
N PHE A 424 12.53 -2.94 7.53
CA PHE A 424 12.02 -3.25 6.21
C PHE A 424 12.69 -2.45 5.10
N TYR A 425 12.80 -3.09 3.94
CA TYR A 425 13.27 -2.52 2.68
C TYR A 425 12.20 -2.79 1.64
N THR A 426 11.66 -1.72 1.04
CA THR A 426 10.61 -1.83 0.04
C THR A 426 11.09 -1.26 -1.28
N VAL A 427 10.77 -1.94 -2.37
CA VAL A 427 10.94 -1.44 -3.74
C VAL A 427 9.58 -1.50 -4.42
N SER A 428 9.12 -0.40 -4.97
CA SER A 428 7.87 -0.36 -5.72
C SER A 428 8.10 0.21 -7.12
N ALA A 429 7.33 -0.29 -8.07
CA ALA A 429 7.33 0.19 -9.44
C ALA A 429 5.90 0.42 -9.90
N THR A 430 5.63 1.58 -10.51
CA THR A 430 4.33 1.90 -11.09
C THR A 430 4.52 2.36 -12.53
N LEU A 431 3.84 1.68 -13.46
CA LEU A 431 3.75 2.13 -14.85
C LEU A 431 2.49 2.97 -15.01
N ASN A 432 2.66 4.21 -15.41
CA ASN A 432 1.59 5.16 -15.73
C ASN A 432 1.54 5.39 -17.23
N ILE A 433 0.42 5.10 -17.86
CA ILE A 433 0.15 5.33 -19.28
C ILE A 433 -0.89 6.43 -19.36
N GLY A 434 -0.56 7.54 -20.02
CA GLY A 434 -1.46 8.68 -20.20
C GLY A 434 -1.63 9.02 -21.67
N GLU A 435 -2.88 9.08 -22.12
CA GLU A 435 -3.22 9.45 -23.50
C GLU A 435 -4.39 10.44 -23.54
N ARG A 436 -4.44 11.25 -24.58
CA ARG A 436 -5.59 12.10 -24.86
C ARG A 436 -6.62 11.29 -25.65
N TRP A 437 -7.70 10.88 -24.99
CA TRP A 437 -8.87 10.28 -25.66
C TRP A 437 -9.89 11.36 -25.99
N PHE A 438 -10.84 11.03 -26.88
CA PHE A 438 -11.96 11.90 -27.30
C PHE A 438 -11.57 13.15 -28.10
N LEU A 439 -10.36 13.21 -28.66
CA LEU A 439 -10.02 14.22 -29.65
C LEU A 439 -10.70 13.87 -30.98
N ARG A 440 -11.62 14.72 -31.44
CA ARG A 440 -12.09 14.65 -32.83
C ARG A 440 -10.89 14.94 -33.76
N ARG A 441 -10.40 13.93 -34.47
CA ARG A 441 -9.47 14.16 -35.56
C ARG A 441 -10.21 14.98 -36.60
N GLN A 442 -9.86 16.25 -36.79
CA GLN A 442 -10.23 16.99 -37.96
C GLN A 442 -9.42 16.40 -39.11
N LEU A 443 -10.09 15.60 -39.96
CA LEU A 443 -9.54 15.22 -41.25
C LEU A 443 -9.44 16.51 -42.06
N ARG A 444 -8.23 16.94 -42.32
CA ARG A 444 -7.91 17.98 -43.33
C ARG A 444 -7.72 17.29 -44.66
#